data_c63d106fcd486a5eb202a2ceae0567a5
#
_entry.id   c63d106fcd486a5eb202a2ceae0567a5
#
_cell.length_a   1.000
_cell.length_b   1.000
_cell.length_c   1.000
_cell.angle_alpha   90.00
_cell.angle_beta   90.00
_cell.angle_gamma   90.00
#
_symmetry.space_group_name_H-M   'P 1'
#
loop_
_entity.id
_entity.type
_entity.pdbx_description
1 polymer ?
#
loop_
_entity_poly.entity_id
_entity_poly.type
_entity_poly.pdbx_seq_one_letter_code
_entity_poly.pdbx_strand_id
1 'polypeptide(L)'
;MTPNMLGAYGDWANQNLPDPPRLSFRQPQFQNLDSWRALARARYRECLSGPAPSAKPIALVQHQIEFDGLEIEHLQWQLPYGPPTEALLLKPAKARGKLPAVVGLHDHGGNKYFGLRKITRITKDPHPLMLQHQERYYSGLAWANELARRGYVVLVHDTFTFGSRRIRLADVPGVIRNNQVEANPEAEDEIKAYNAFAGAHEHLVAKSLTCAGLTWPGIFVNDDQRALDYLASRPEVDATRIGCAGLSGGGLRTVMLTGADERIRCSVAVGMMTTWRDYLLNKCHTHTWMCYVPGLPLELDYPEILGLNVPNPILVLNNRQDSLFTLPEMERADQILSAVYRKAGAADRYKASFYEGPHKFDAEMQKEAFAWLDRWLKG
;
A
#
# COMPACT_ATOMS: atom_id res chain seq x y z
N MET A 1 9.94 -25.22 -23.54
CA MET A 1 9.54 -23.92 -22.96
C MET A 1 8.67 -24.18 -21.74
N THR A 2 8.98 -23.60 -20.62
CA THR A 2 8.08 -23.63 -19.44
C THR A 2 6.86 -22.74 -19.74
N PRO A 3 5.63 -23.24 -19.52
CA PRO A 3 4.43 -22.40 -19.68
C PRO A 3 4.52 -21.10 -18.87
N ASN A 4 4.16 -19.99 -19.49
CA ASN A 4 4.18 -18.66 -18.86
C ASN A 4 3.04 -17.78 -19.40
N MET A 5 2.85 -16.58 -18.83
CA MET A 5 1.73 -15.69 -19.16
C MET A 5 1.74 -15.16 -20.60
N LEU A 6 2.88 -15.15 -21.27
CA LEU A 6 3.05 -14.65 -22.65
C LEU A 6 3.27 -15.78 -23.69
N GLY A 7 3.19 -17.06 -23.26
CA GLY A 7 3.45 -18.19 -24.15
C GLY A 7 4.82 -18.10 -24.80
N ALA A 8 4.87 -18.22 -26.14
CA ALA A 8 6.12 -18.19 -26.91
C ALA A 8 6.90 -16.87 -26.79
N TYR A 9 6.27 -15.76 -26.35
CA TYR A 9 6.93 -14.47 -26.20
C TYR A 9 7.58 -14.28 -24.81
N GLY A 10 7.37 -15.21 -23.86
CA GLY A 10 7.83 -15.05 -22.48
C GLY A 10 9.33 -14.91 -22.35
N ASP A 11 10.10 -15.79 -22.99
CA ASP A 11 11.58 -15.76 -22.95
C ASP A 11 12.13 -14.46 -23.55
N TRP A 12 11.58 -14.01 -24.69
CA TRP A 12 11.93 -12.74 -25.30
C TRP A 12 11.62 -11.55 -24.39
N ALA A 13 10.43 -11.52 -23.80
CA ALA A 13 10.04 -10.45 -22.88
C ALA A 13 10.93 -10.42 -21.64
N ASN A 14 11.26 -11.59 -21.09
CA ASN A 14 12.15 -11.70 -19.91
C ASN A 14 13.58 -11.20 -20.21
N GLN A 15 14.08 -11.36 -21.42
CA GLN A 15 15.38 -10.84 -21.84
C GLN A 15 15.46 -9.30 -21.81
N ASN A 16 14.31 -8.60 -21.84
CA ASN A 16 14.25 -7.14 -21.70
C ASN A 16 14.31 -6.67 -20.23
N LEU A 17 14.19 -7.59 -19.26
CA LEU A 17 14.35 -7.24 -17.84
C LEU A 17 15.83 -7.35 -17.46
N PRO A 18 16.52 -6.21 -17.24
CA PRO A 18 17.91 -6.24 -16.80
C PRO A 18 18.02 -6.71 -15.35
N ASP A 19 19.08 -7.46 -15.03
CA ASP A 19 19.39 -7.86 -13.67
C ASP A 19 20.89 -7.76 -13.40
N PRO A 20 21.33 -6.80 -12.59
CA PRO A 20 20.51 -5.76 -11.93
C PRO A 20 20.00 -4.68 -12.91
N PRO A 21 18.83 -4.06 -12.64
CA PRO A 21 18.31 -2.95 -13.42
C PRO A 21 19.23 -1.73 -13.43
N ARG A 22 18.93 -0.78 -14.33
CA ARG A 22 19.81 0.36 -14.63
C ARG A 22 20.17 1.21 -13.41
N LEU A 23 19.20 1.46 -12.52
CA LEU A 23 19.38 2.26 -11.33
C LEU A 23 19.38 1.42 -10.03
N SER A 24 19.60 0.12 -10.15
CA SER A 24 19.80 -0.73 -8.98
C SER A 24 21.04 -0.29 -8.18
N PHE A 25 20.90 -0.14 -6.86
CA PHE A 25 22.08 0.10 -5.99
C PHE A 25 23.09 -1.06 -6.01
N ARG A 26 22.68 -2.24 -6.47
CA ARG A 26 23.57 -3.40 -6.66
C ARG A 26 24.59 -3.18 -7.80
N GLN A 27 24.33 -2.25 -8.72
CA GLN A 27 25.25 -1.88 -9.80
C GLN A 27 26.59 -1.35 -9.25
N PRO A 28 27.75 -1.73 -9.81
CA PRO A 28 29.06 -1.36 -9.27
C PRO A 28 29.37 0.13 -9.34
N GLN A 29 28.78 0.87 -10.28
CA GLN A 29 29.00 2.32 -10.42
C GLN A 29 28.40 3.14 -9.28
N PHE A 30 27.41 2.62 -8.55
CA PHE A 30 26.81 3.35 -7.44
C PHE A 30 27.56 3.07 -6.13
N GLN A 31 28.49 3.96 -5.78
CA GLN A 31 29.29 3.87 -4.55
C GLN A 31 28.80 4.81 -3.45
N ASN A 32 28.14 5.94 -3.82
CA ASN A 32 27.61 6.90 -2.88
C ASN A 32 26.08 6.72 -2.75
N LEU A 33 25.64 6.43 -1.54
CA LEU A 33 24.24 6.14 -1.23
C LEU A 33 23.31 7.33 -1.52
N ASP A 34 23.71 8.55 -1.10
CA ASP A 34 22.85 9.71 -1.18
C ASP A 34 22.65 10.19 -2.62
N SER A 35 23.73 10.22 -3.41
CA SER A 35 23.66 10.60 -4.82
C SER A 35 22.88 9.55 -5.64
N TRP A 36 23.08 8.25 -5.36
CA TRP A 36 22.29 7.18 -5.98
C TRP A 36 20.82 7.35 -5.66
N ARG A 37 20.48 7.50 -4.37
CA ARG A 37 19.09 7.59 -3.90
C ARG A 37 18.38 8.80 -4.50
N ALA A 38 19.05 9.95 -4.59
CA ALA A 38 18.51 11.15 -5.22
C ALA A 38 18.17 10.90 -6.71
N LEU A 39 19.10 10.29 -7.46
CA LEU A 39 18.91 9.95 -8.88
C LEU A 39 17.80 8.91 -9.07
N ALA A 40 17.87 7.81 -8.36
CA ALA A 40 16.93 6.70 -8.54
C ALA A 40 15.51 7.07 -8.09
N ARG A 41 15.36 7.86 -7.00
CA ARG A 41 14.05 8.35 -6.55
C ARG A 41 13.46 9.38 -7.50
N ALA A 42 14.28 10.27 -8.08
CA ALA A 42 13.80 11.22 -9.09
C ALA A 42 13.23 10.46 -10.30
N ARG A 43 13.96 9.49 -10.81
CA ARG A 43 13.52 8.66 -11.93
C ARG A 43 12.28 7.81 -11.59
N TYR A 44 12.23 7.24 -10.39
CA TYR A 44 11.06 6.53 -9.90
C TYR A 44 9.81 7.42 -9.91
N ARG A 45 9.91 8.64 -9.39
CA ARG A 45 8.79 9.61 -9.39
C ARG A 45 8.34 9.98 -10.81
N GLU A 46 9.26 10.12 -11.74
CA GLU A 46 8.93 10.33 -13.16
C GLU A 46 8.14 9.14 -13.73
N CYS A 47 8.60 7.92 -13.49
CA CYS A 47 7.91 6.70 -13.95
C CYS A 47 6.49 6.57 -13.36
N LEU A 48 6.29 7.02 -12.11
CA LEU A 48 4.97 6.98 -11.48
C LEU A 48 3.93 7.79 -12.25
N SER A 49 4.31 8.84 -12.96
CA SER A 49 3.38 9.64 -13.80
C SER A 49 2.06 9.93 -13.06
N GLY A 50 2.16 10.49 -11.86
CA GLY A 50 1.02 10.82 -11.03
C GLY A 50 0.39 12.17 -11.37
N PRO A 51 -0.68 12.56 -10.66
CA PRO A 51 -1.25 13.90 -10.74
C PRO A 51 -0.20 14.98 -10.41
N ALA A 52 -0.43 16.18 -10.94
CA ALA A 52 0.40 17.33 -10.59
C ALA A 52 0.43 17.55 -9.06
N PRO A 53 1.57 17.97 -8.49
CA PRO A 53 1.67 18.24 -7.07
C PRO A 53 0.58 19.22 -6.62
N SER A 54 -0.08 18.91 -5.51
CA SER A 54 -1.12 19.73 -4.92
C SER A 54 -0.73 20.16 -3.50
N ALA A 55 -1.36 21.21 -3.00
CA ALA A 55 -1.16 21.64 -1.63
C ALA A 55 -1.58 20.57 -0.61
N LYS A 56 -1.05 20.67 0.61
CA LYS A 56 -1.53 19.88 1.75
C LYS A 56 -3.05 20.01 1.87
N PRO A 57 -3.78 18.90 2.06
CA PRO A 57 -5.23 18.96 2.19
C PRO A 57 -5.64 19.70 3.48
N ILE A 58 -6.74 20.43 3.38
CA ILE A 58 -7.45 20.98 4.54
C ILE A 58 -8.52 19.98 4.91
N ALA A 59 -8.30 19.25 6.01
CA ALA A 59 -9.27 18.29 6.47
C ALA A 59 -10.33 18.94 7.36
N LEU A 60 -11.58 18.54 7.15
CA LEU A 60 -12.71 18.86 8.01
C LEU A 60 -12.93 17.68 8.96
N VAL A 61 -12.99 17.96 10.26
CA VAL A 61 -13.42 16.97 11.26
C VAL A 61 -14.94 16.89 11.19
N GLN A 62 -15.47 15.80 10.68
CA GLN A 62 -16.92 15.57 10.54
C GLN A 62 -17.54 15.25 11.92
N HIS A 63 -16.88 14.38 12.65
CA HIS A 63 -17.22 14.04 14.04
C HIS A 63 -16.02 13.39 14.74
N GLN A 64 -16.10 13.36 16.07
CA GLN A 64 -15.12 12.77 16.97
C GLN A 64 -15.82 11.85 17.93
N ILE A 65 -15.24 10.67 18.18
CA ILE A 65 -15.78 9.67 19.10
C ILE A 65 -14.69 9.11 20.00
N GLU A 66 -15.09 8.60 21.15
CA GLU A 66 -14.26 7.69 21.94
C GLU A 66 -14.77 6.26 21.74
N PHE A 67 -13.89 5.36 21.33
CA PHE A 67 -14.20 3.96 21.14
C PHE A 67 -13.01 3.09 21.56
N ASP A 68 -13.26 2.14 22.47
CA ASP A 68 -12.30 1.12 22.90
C ASP A 68 -10.93 1.71 23.33
N GLY A 69 -10.99 2.78 24.14
CA GLY A 69 -9.84 3.49 24.69
C GLY A 69 -9.10 4.40 23.69
N LEU A 70 -9.65 4.59 22.51
CA LEU A 70 -9.14 5.47 21.49
C LEU A 70 -10.02 6.70 21.31
N GLU A 71 -9.39 7.84 21.07
CA GLU A 71 -10.01 9.01 20.45
C GLU A 71 -9.88 8.86 18.94
N ILE A 72 -10.99 8.97 18.22
CA ILE A 72 -11.07 8.75 16.77
C ILE A 72 -11.74 9.95 16.12
N GLU A 73 -11.02 10.60 15.23
CA GLU A 73 -11.54 11.67 14.39
C GLU A 73 -11.94 11.11 13.04
N HIS A 74 -13.18 11.35 12.61
CA HIS A 74 -13.62 11.11 11.25
C HIS A 74 -13.36 12.37 10.42
N LEU A 75 -12.49 12.23 9.45
CA LEU A 75 -11.97 13.32 8.63
C LEU A 75 -12.47 13.23 7.19
N GLN A 76 -12.63 14.39 6.57
CA GLN A 76 -12.89 14.47 5.14
C GLN A 76 -12.06 15.60 4.53
N TRP A 77 -11.48 15.35 3.35
CA TRP A 77 -10.83 16.40 2.55
C TRP A 77 -11.06 16.21 1.06
N GLN A 78 -10.94 17.31 0.31
CA GLN A 78 -11.03 17.30 -1.14
C GLN A 78 -9.64 17.40 -1.75
N LEU A 79 -9.35 16.51 -2.70
CA LEU A 79 -8.20 16.62 -3.61
C LEU A 79 -8.64 17.32 -4.91
N PRO A 80 -7.71 17.83 -5.73
CA PRO A 80 -8.05 18.47 -7.01
C PRO A 80 -8.77 17.56 -8.01
N TYR A 81 -8.92 16.27 -7.71
CA TYR A 81 -9.54 15.27 -8.57
C TYR A 81 -10.34 14.25 -7.75
N GLY A 82 -11.35 13.70 -8.38
CA GLY A 82 -12.21 12.66 -7.82
C GLY A 82 -13.12 13.12 -6.66
N PRO A 83 -13.80 12.19 -6.01
CA PRO A 83 -14.65 12.48 -4.87
C PRO A 83 -13.84 12.83 -3.63
N PRO A 84 -14.45 13.43 -2.58
CA PRO A 84 -13.78 13.67 -1.30
C PRO A 84 -13.21 12.39 -0.70
N THR A 85 -12.06 12.51 -0.04
CA THR A 85 -11.42 11.41 0.69
C THR A 85 -11.91 11.40 2.13
N GLU A 86 -12.40 10.26 2.60
CA GLU A 86 -12.65 10.01 4.01
C GLU A 86 -11.43 9.36 4.66
N ALA A 87 -11.19 9.72 5.92
CA ALA A 87 -10.12 9.15 6.73
C ALA A 87 -10.51 9.06 8.20
N LEU A 88 -9.83 8.17 8.93
CA LEU A 88 -9.89 8.07 10.37
C LEU A 88 -8.50 8.34 10.96
N LEU A 89 -8.43 9.24 11.92
CA LEU A 89 -7.24 9.44 12.74
C LEU A 89 -7.53 8.88 14.12
N LEU A 90 -6.76 7.85 14.50
CA LEU A 90 -6.91 7.11 15.74
C LEU A 90 -5.71 7.42 16.64
N LYS A 91 -5.97 7.70 17.91
CA LYS A 91 -4.93 7.88 18.95
C LYS A 91 -5.44 7.43 20.31
N PRO A 92 -4.56 7.08 21.28
CA PRO A 92 -5.02 6.76 22.61
C PRO A 92 -5.73 7.97 23.26
N ALA A 93 -6.91 7.78 23.84
CA ALA A 93 -7.74 8.85 24.42
C ALA A 93 -7.04 9.66 25.52
N LYS A 94 -6.03 9.08 26.19
CA LYS A 94 -5.29 9.71 27.29
C LYS A 94 -3.85 10.08 26.92
N ALA A 95 -3.53 10.10 25.63
CA ALA A 95 -2.18 10.43 25.17
C ALA A 95 -1.77 11.87 25.53
N ARG A 96 -0.52 12.04 25.90
CA ARG A 96 0.09 13.34 26.19
C ARG A 96 1.37 13.50 25.37
N GLY A 97 1.62 14.72 24.91
CA GLY A 97 2.80 15.05 24.11
C GLY A 97 2.71 14.50 22.68
N LYS A 98 3.83 14.56 21.98
CA LYS A 98 3.93 14.08 20.59
C LYS A 98 4.18 12.59 20.54
N LEU A 99 3.40 11.89 19.74
CA LEU A 99 3.49 10.46 19.50
C LEU A 99 4.14 10.14 18.14
N PRO A 100 4.79 8.99 18.01
CA PRO A 100 5.10 8.43 16.69
C PRO A 100 3.80 8.16 15.94
N ALA A 101 3.87 8.18 14.61
CA ALA A 101 2.68 8.00 13.79
C ALA A 101 2.87 6.95 12.69
N VAL A 102 1.76 6.38 12.23
CA VAL A 102 1.75 5.40 11.14
C VAL A 102 0.62 5.71 10.16
N VAL A 103 0.94 5.73 8.86
CA VAL A 103 -0.08 5.67 7.83
C VAL A 103 -0.47 4.20 7.66
N GLY A 104 -1.68 3.86 8.08
CA GLY A 104 -2.27 2.53 7.93
C GLY A 104 -2.88 2.38 6.53
N LEU A 105 -2.33 1.48 5.72
CA LEU A 105 -2.71 1.31 4.32
C LEU A 105 -3.56 0.05 4.17
N HIS A 106 -4.85 0.23 3.82
CA HIS A 106 -5.79 -0.87 3.67
C HIS A 106 -5.50 -1.72 2.42
N ASP A 107 -5.85 -2.99 2.48
CA ASP A 107 -5.68 -3.96 1.41
C ASP A 107 -6.67 -3.77 0.24
N HIS A 108 -6.42 -4.49 -0.86
CA HIS A 108 -7.36 -4.62 -1.97
C HIS A 108 -8.47 -5.64 -1.63
N GLY A 109 -8.11 -6.87 -1.28
CA GLY A 109 -8.99 -7.95 -0.80
C GLY A 109 -10.19 -8.27 -1.70
N GLY A 110 -10.15 -7.91 -3.00
CA GLY A 110 -11.28 -8.06 -3.91
C GLY A 110 -12.50 -7.18 -3.57
N ASN A 111 -12.33 -6.19 -2.69
CA ASN A 111 -13.42 -5.39 -2.16
C ASN A 111 -13.09 -3.90 -2.28
N LYS A 112 -13.65 -3.23 -3.30
CA LYS A 112 -13.47 -1.80 -3.54
C LYS A 112 -14.57 -0.94 -2.91
N TYR A 113 -15.69 -1.55 -2.52
CA TYR A 113 -16.75 -0.83 -1.82
C TYR A 113 -16.25 -0.27 -0.48
N PHE A 114 -15.42 -1.02 0.23
CA PHE A 114 -14.78 -0.60 1.46
C PHE A 114 -13.29 -0.27 1.25
N GLY A 115 -12.81 0.71 2.01
CA GLY A 115 -11.41 1.06 2.13
C GLY A 115 -10.94 1.01 3.58
N LEU A 116 -10.95 2.16 4.27
CA LEU A 116 -10.51 2.32 5.66
C LEU A 116 -11.20 1.37 6.65
N ARG A 117 -12.48 1.04 6.44
CA ARG A 117 -13.26 0.12 7.29
C ARG A 117 -12.71 -1.30 7.35
N LYS A 118 -11.86 -1.73 6.41
CA LYS A 118 -11.23 -3.05 6.42
C LYS A 118 -10.28 -3.26 7.59
N ILE A 119 -9.59 -2.20 8.00
CA ILE A 119 -8.51 -2.25 8.99
C ILE A 119 -8.79 -1.41 10.23
N THR A 120 -9.97 -0.77 10.29
CA THR A 120 -10.42 0.04 11.42
C THR A 120 -11.76 -0.44 11.97
N ARG A 121 -12.02 -0.11 13.23
CA ARG A 121 -13.30 -0.37 13.91
C ARG A 121 -13.66 0.83 14.77
N ILE A 122 -14.86 1.37 14.58
CA ILE A 122 -15.36 2.56 15.29
C ILE A 122 -16.71 2.33 15.97
N THR A 123 -17.25 1.12 15.90
CA THR A 123 -18.52 0.71 16.47
C THR A 123 -18.45 -0.73 16.96
N LYS A 124 -19.34 -1.11 17.88
CA LYS A 124 -19.51 -2.49 18.34
C LYS A 124 -20.16 -3.39 17.30
N ASP A 125 -20.95 -2.79 16.40
CA ASP A 125 -21.70 -3.47 15.35
C ASP A 125 -21.19 -3.05 13.95
N PRO A 126 -19.99 -3.48 13.53
CA PRO A 126 -19.49 -3.19 12.20
C PRO A 126 -20.25 -4.00 11.15
N HIS A 127 -20.20 -3.56 9.90
CA HIS A 127 -20.82 -4.26 8.78
C HIS A 127 -20.36 -5.74 8.73
N PRO A 128 -21.28 -6.73 8.53
CA PRO A 128 -20.94 -8.16 8.56
C PRO A 128 -19.82 -8.54 7.59
N LEU A 129 -19.78 -7.97 6.37
CA LEU A 129 -18.70 -8.21 5.41
C LEU A 129 -17.32 -7.74 5.94
N MET A 130 -17.28 -6.73 6.82
CA MET A 130 -16.02 -6.28 7.42
C MET A 130 -15.57 -7.19 8.55
N LEU A 131 -16.49 -7.76 9.31
CA LEU A 131 -16.17 -8.81 10.28
C LEU A 131 -15.56 -10.04 9.58
N GLN A 132 -16.22 -10.51 8.51
CA GLN A 132 -15.72 -11.63 7.70
C GLN A 132 -14.35 -11.32 7.07
N HIS A 133 -14.15 -10.09 6.59
CA HIS A 133 -12.88 -9.64 6.02
C HIS A 133 -11.75 -9.62 7.07
N GLN A 134 -12.03 -9.05 8.24
CA GLN A 134 -11.07 -9.01 9.35
C GLN A 134 -10.74 -10.42 9.87
N GLU A 135 -11.74 -11.30 9.97
CA GLU A 135 -11.50 -12.72 10.34
C GLU A 135 -10.59 -13.41 9.34
N ARG A 136 -10.89 -13.26 8.05
CA ARG A 136 -10.15 -13.92 6.97
C ARG A 136 -8.68 -13.51 6.90
N TYR A 137 -8.38 -12.22 7.05
CA TYR A 137 -7.05 -11.68 6.75
C TYR A 137 -6.27 -11.23 7.98
N TYR A 138 -6.96 -10.91 9.09
CA TYR A 138 -6.38 -10.20 10.22
C TYR A 138 -6.64 -10.86 11.58
N SER A 139 -7.09 -12.11 11.60
CA SER A 139 -7.49 -12.84 12.82
C SER A 139 -8.59 -12.11 13.62
N GLY A 140 -9.58 -11.55 12.92
CA GLY A 140 -10.69 -10.80 13.53
C GLY A 140 -10.32 -9.43 14.07
N LEU A 141 -9.07 -8.96 13.86
CA LEU A 141 -8.57 -7.71 14.43
C LEU A 141 -8.67 -6.55 13.43
N ALA A 142 -9.03 -5.37 13.93
CA ALA A 142 -8.82 -4.10 13.26
C ALA A 142 -7.41 -3.61 13.61
N TRP A 143 -6.40 -4.05 12.87
CA TRP A 143 -5.00 -3.87 13.23
C TRP A 143 -4.57 -2.41 13.41
N ALA A 144 -5.23 -1.46 12.73
CA ALA A 144 -4.96 -0.04 12.91
C ALA A 144 -5.37 0.44 14.33
N ASN A 145 -6.48 -0.09 14.87
CA ASN A 145 -6.89 0.18 16.25
C ASN A 145 -5.90 -0.44 17.25
N GLU A 146 -5.45 -1.69 16.99
CA GLU A 146 -4.46 -2.35 17.85
C GLU A 146 -3.15 -1.54 17.91
N LEU A 147 -2.70 -1.04 16.78
CA LEU A 147 -1.50 -0.20 16.72
C LEU A 147 -1.70 1.14 17.43
N ALA A 148 -2.86 1.78 17.27
CA ALA A 148 -3.17 3.03 17.98
C ALA A 148 -3.15 2.83 19.50
N ARG A 149 -3.75 1.73 20.04
CA ARG A 149 -3.69 1.40 21.47
C ARG A 149 -2.28 1.22 22.01
N ARG A 150 -1.34 0.88 21.16
CA ARG A 150 0.09 0.80 21.52
C ARG A 150 0.77 2.17 21.64
N GLY A 151 0.07 3.28 21.48
CA GLY A 151 0.61 4.63 21.65
C GLY A 151 1.09 5.29 20.35
N TYR A 152 0.44 4.99 19.24
CA TYR A 152 0.64 5.65 17.96
C TYR A 152 -0.53 6.56 17.60
N VAL A 153 -0.24 7.60 16.82
CA VAL A 153 -1.27 8.24 15.98
C VAL A 153 -1.33 7.45 14.68
N VAL A 154 -2.49 6.85 14.37
CA VAL A 154 -2.66 6.07 13.14
C VAL A 154 -3.66 6.79 12.23
N LEU A 155 -3.25 7.12 11.02
CA LEU A 155 -4.11 7.69 9.99
C LEU A 155 -4.42 6.60 8.96
N VAL A 156 -5.70 6.33 8.75
CA VAL A 156 -6.19 5.42 7.72
C VAL A 156 -7.13 6.19 6.80
N HIS A 157 -6.85 6.22 5.50
CA HIS A 157 -7.65 6.94 4.52
C HIS A 157 -8.02 6.04 3.36
N ASP A 158 -9.15 6.37 2.73
CA ASP A 158 -9.53 5.77 1.47
C ASP A 158 -8.65 6.31 0.34
N THR A 159 -8.31 5.45 -0.60
CA THR A 159 -7.53 5.82 -1.78
C THR A 159 -8.27 5.52 -3.08
N PHE A 160 -7.82 6.07 -4.18
CA PHE A 160 -8.28 5.76 -5.53
C PHE A 160 -8.26 4.25 -5.77
N THR A 161 -9.25 3.60 -5.93
CA THR A 161 -10.65 3.53 -6.24
C THR A 161 -11.43 2.78 -5.16
N PHE A 162 -11.19 3.06 -3.89
CA PHE A 162 -11.75 2.35 -2.73
C PHE A 162 -12.55 3.29 -1.83
N GLY A 163 -13.57 2.74 -1.17
CA GLY A 163 -14.37 3.43 -0.17
C GLY A 163 -15.00 4.72 -0.70
N SER A 164 -14.75 5.83 -0.04
CA SER A 164 -15.21 7.16 -0.46
C SER A 164 -14.64 7.61 -1.81
N ARG A 165 -13.48 7.07 -2.18
CA ARG A 165 -12.79 7.34 -3.46
C ARG A 165 -13.15 6.37 -4.57
N ARG A 166 -14.14 5.48 -4.36
CA ARG A 166 -14.57 4.51 -5.35
C ARG A 166 -15.22 5.16 -6.57
N ILE A 167 -15.15 4.50 -7.70
CA ILE A 167 -15.90 4.87 -8.90
C ILE A 167 -17.35 4.49 -8.67
N ARG A 168 -18.25 5.49 -8.61
CA ARG A 168 -19.68 5.25 -8.39
C ARG A 168 -20.34 4.74 -9.67
N LEU A 169 -21.28 3.84 -9.54
CA LEU A 169 -22.03 3.33 -10.70
C LEU A 169 -22.75 4.45 -11.45
N ALA A 170 -23.27 5.46 -10.73
CA ALA A 170 -23.96 6.60 -11.34
C ALA A 170 -23.06 7.43 -12.28
N ASP A 171 -21.75 7.45 -12.05
CA ASP A 171 -20.78 8.23 -12.82
C ASP A 171 -20.28 7.49 -14.08
N VAL A 172 -20.70 6.22 -14.27
CA VAL A 172 -20.27 5.36 -15.38
C VAL A 172 -21.42 5.16 -16.38
N PRO A 173 -21.17 5.22 -17.72
CA PRO A 173 -22.20 5.00 -18.71
C PRO A 173 -23.00 3.70 -18.49
N GLY A 174 -24.31 3.76 -18.68
CA GLY A 174 -25.23 2.63 -18.42
C GLY A 174 -24.82 1.34 -19.13
N VAL A 175 -24.36 1.43 -20.37
CA VAL A 175 -23.88 0.28 -21.16
C VAL A 175 -22.68 -0.42 -20.53
N ILE A 176 -21.81 0.32 -19.84
CA ILE A 176 -20.60 -0.25 -19.19
C ILE A 176 -20.97 -0.93 -17.86
N ARG A 177 -21.91 -0.37 -17.12
CA ARG A 177 -22.39 -0.92 -15.84
C ARG A 177 -23.59 -1.88 -15.98
N ASN A 178 -23.95 -2.30 -17.20
CA ASN A 178 -25.11 -3.15 -17.46
C ASN A 178 -26.41 -2.61 -16.85
N ASN A 179 -26.57 -1.27 -16.85
CA ASN A 179 -27.67 -0.54 -16.20
C ASN A 179 -27.83 -0.82 -14.69
N GLN A 180 -26.84 -1.40 -14.04
CA GLN A 180 -26.81 -1.60 -12.59
C GLN A 180 -26.92 -0.25 -11.86
N VAL A 181 -27.67 -0.23 -10.77
CA VAL A 181 -27.85 0.93 -9.89
C VAL A 181 -27.63 0.51 -8.44
N GLU A 182 -27.20 1.45 -7.60
CA GLU A 182 -27.12 1.24 -6.15
C GLU A 182 -28.45 1.73 -5.53
N ALA A 183 -29.37 0.82 -5.25
CA ALA A 183 -30.66 1.13 -4.64
C ALA A 183 -30.59 1.12 -3.09
N ASN A 184 -29.79 0.21 -2.55
CA ASN A 184 -29.56 0.09 -1.11
C ASN A 184 -28.05 -0.11 -0.85
N PRO A 185 -27.27 0.97 -0.77
CA PRO A 185 -25.80 0.93 -0.81
C PRO A 185 -25.12 0.07 0.27
N GLU A 186 -25.75 -0.17 1.42
CA GLU A 186 -25.16 -1.00 2.50
C GLU A 186 -25.72 -2.45 2.49
N ALA A 187 -26.50 -2.86 1.48
CA ALA A 187 -26.95 -4.23 1.35
C ALA A 187 -25.82 -5.13 0.84
N GLU A 188 -25.65 -6.31 1.45
CA GLU A 188 -24.52 -7.22 1.14
C GLU A 188 -24.49 -7.68 -0.33
N ASP A 189 -25.66 -7.93 -0.90
CA ASP A 189 -25.80 -8.35 -2.31
C ASP A 189 -25.42 -7.22 -3.27
N GLU A 190 -25.82 -5.99 -2.98
CA GLU A 190 -25.42 -4.81 -3.78
C GLU A 190 -23.91 -4.53 -3.65
N ILE A 191 -23.34 -4.67 -2.46
CA ILE A 191 -21.89 -4.55 -2.26
C ILE A 191 -21.13 -5.63 -3.04
N LYS A 192 -21.61 -6.87 -3.04
CA LYS A 192 -21.03 -7.96 -3.83
C LYS A 192 -21.14 -7.70 -5.33
N ALA A 193 -22.29 -7.22 -5.79
CA ALA A 193 -22.48 -6.84 -7.19
C ALA A 193 -21.58 -5.68 -7.60
N TYR A 194 -21.46 -4.65 -6.76
CA TYR A 194 -20.52 -3.53 -6.98
C TYR A 194 -19.08 -4.03 -7.09
N ASN A 195 -18.63 -4.88 -6.16
CA ASN A 195 -17.25 -5.38 -6.18
C ASN A 195 -16.95 -6.23 -7.43
N ALA A 196 -17.92 -7.01 -7.90
CA ALA A 196 -17.80 -7.74 -9.17
C ALA A 196 -17.66 -6.78 -10.36
N PHE A 197 -18.51 -5.74 -10.43
CA PHE A 197 -18.38 -4.67 -11.42
C PHE A 197 -17.01 -3.98 -11.33
N ALA A 198 -16.62 -3.53 -10.14
CA ALA A 198 -15.39 -2.77 -9.95
C ALA A 198 -14.13 -3.58 -10.29
N GLY A 199 -14.13 -4.90 -10.03
CA GLY A 199 -13.07 -5.82 -10.44
C GLY A 199 -13.00 -5.95 -11.97
N ALA A 200 -14.15 -6.19 -12.62
CA ALA A 200 -14.22 -6.26 -14.08
C ALA A 200 -13.86 -4.93 -14.77
N HIS A 201 -14.11 -3.79 -14.11
CA HIS A 201 -13.87 -2.46 -14.63
C HIS A 201 -12.39 -2.00 -14.56
N GLU A 202 -11.53 -2.67 -13.81
CA GLU A 202 -10.13 -2.27 -13.61
C GLU A 202 -9.36 -2.03 -14.91
N HIS A 203 -9.55 -2.89 -15.91
CA HIS A 203 -8.85 -2.74 -17.20
C HIS A 203 -9.27 -1.48 -17.97
N LEU A 204 -10.53 -1.03 -17.80
CA LEU A 204 -10.99 0.23 -18.40
C LEU A 204 -10.36 1.43 -17.69
N VAL A 205 -10.30 1.40 -16.36
CA VAL A 205 -9.61 2.42 -15.56
C VAL A 205 -8.14 2.52 -15.97
N ALA A 206 -7.42 1.40 -16.02
CA ALA A 206 -6.00 1.39 -16.38
C ALA A 206 -5.75 1.93 -17.79
N LYS A 207 -6.54 1.52 -18.78
CA LYS A 207 -6.44 2.03 -20.16
C LYS A 207 -6.72 3.52 -20.23
N SER A 208 -7.77 4.00 -19.56
CA SER A 208 -8.12 5.42 -19.54
C SER A 208 -7.03 6.27 -18.92
N LEU A 209 -6.45 5.82 -17.80
CA LEU A 209 -5.31 6.50 -17.17
C LEU A 209 -4.10 6.54 -18.10
N THR A 210 -3.79 5.42 -18.77
CA THR A 210 -2.68 5.36 -19.75
C THR A 210 -2.89 6.36 -20.88
N CYS A 211 -4.13 6.52 -21.39
CA CYS A 211 -4.45 7.53 -22.40
C CYS A 211 -4.27 8.96 -21.89
N ALA A 212 -4.43 9.18 -20.57
CA ALA A 212 -4.19 10.47 -19.93
C ALA A 212 -2.71 10.71 -19.55
N GLY A 213 -1.81 9.77 -19.86
CA GLY A 213 -0.41 9.84 -19.45
C GLY A 213 -0.18 9.60 -17.96
N LEU A 214 -1.14 8.97 -17.27
CA LEU A 214 -1.10 8.68 -15.84
C LEU A 214 -0.93 7.18 -15.59
N THR A 215 -0.40 6.85 -14.41
CA THR A 215 -0.44 5.47 -13.89
C THR A 215 -1.34 5.38 -12.67
N TRP A 216 -1.92 4.20 -12.44
CA TRP A 216 -2.68 3.96 -11.23
C TRP A 216 -1.82 4.11 -9.95
N PRO A 217 -0.60 3.53 -9.90
CA PRO A 217 0.30 3.79 -8.78
C PRO A 217 0.60 5.26 -8.53
N GLY A 218 0.77 6.06 -9.58
CA GLY A 218 1.00 7.50 -9.43
C GLY A 218 -0.13 8.24 -8.73
N ILE A 219 -1.39 7.80 -8.95
CA ILE A 219 -2.56 8.41 -8.29
C ILE A 219 -2.60 8.04 -6.81
N PHE A 220 -2.54 6.74 -6.47
CA PHE A 220 -2.64 6.37 -5.06
C PHE A 220 -1.40 6.81 -4.24
N VAL A 221 -0.21 6.88 -4.84
CA VAL A 221 0.96 7.47 -4.16
C VAL A 221 0.72 8.94 -3.84
N ASN A 222 0.11 9.69 -4.77
CA ASN A 222 -0.26 11.06 -4.49
C ASN A 222 -1.31 11.17 -3.37
N ASP A 223 -2.34 10.31 -3.37
CA ASP A 223 -3.33 10.23 -2.28
C ASP A 223 -2.63 9.98 -0.93
N ASP A 224 -1.70 9.01 -0.90
CA ASP A 224 -0.95 8.63 0.31
C ASP A 224 -0.02 9.74 0.79
N GLN A 225 0.64 10.46 -0.13
CA GLN A 225 1.47 11.61 0.21
C GLN A 225 0.65 12.78 0.77
N ARG A 226 -0.56 13.02 0.25
CA ARG A 226 -1.47 14.05 0.80
C ARG A 226 -1.94 13.67 2.21
N ALA A 227 -2.24 12.39 2.46
CA ALA A 227 -2.55 11.89 3.80
C ALA A 227 -1.33 12.04 4.74
N LEU A 228 -0.13 11.74 4.26
CA LEU A 228 1.12 11.94 5.02
C LEU A 228 1.38 13.43 5.32
N ASP A 229 1.09 14.35 4.40
CA ASP A 229 1.20 15.80 4.65
C ASP A 229 0.28 16.25 5.78
N TYR A 230 -0.96 15.76 5.78
CA TYR A 230 -1.91 16.03 6.86
C TYR A 230 -1.40 15.45 8.18
N LEU A 231 -1.03 14.17 8.20
CA LEU A 231 -0.53 13.50 9.41
C LEU A 231 0.68 14.21 10.02
N ALA A 232 1.66 14.54 9.19
CA ALA A 232 2.88 15.23 9.63
C ALA A 232 2.63 16.67 10.16
N SER A 233 1.50 17.29 9.81
CA SER A 233 1.13 18.62 10.26
C SER A 233 0.36 18.65 11.60
N ARG A 234 -0.02 17.48 12.13
CA ARG A 234 -0.79 17.38 13.37
C ARG A 234 0.09 17.70 14.57
N PRO A 235 -0.40 18.53 15.53
CA PRO A 235 0.38 18.95 16.69
C PRO A 235 0.77 17.81 17.63
N GLU A 236 -0.05 16.75 17.70
CA GLU A 236 0.19 15.55 18.50
C GLU A 236 1.13 14.54 17.82
N VAL A 237 1.57 14.78 16.59
CA VAL A 237 2.46 13.88 15.83
C VAL A 237 3.90 14.35 15.91
N ASP A 238 4.82 13.43 16.18
CA ASP A 238 6.24 13.63 15.94
C ASP A 238 6.55 13.32 14.47
N ALA A 239 6.63 14.35 13.64
CA ALA A 239 6.89 14.26 12.21
C ALA A 239 8.24 13.60 11.85
N THR A 240 9.15 13.43 12.81
CA THR A 240 10.42 12.73 12.62
C THR A 240 10.31 11.22 12.81
N ARG A 241 9.17 10.73 13.31
CA ARG A 241 8.89 9.33 13.65
C ARG A 241 7.61 8.81 12.99
N ILE A 242 7.54 8.92 11.65
CA ILE A 242 6.39 8.45 10.87
C ILE A 242 6.78 7.18 10.11
N GLY A 243 5.94 6.16 10.21
CA GLY A 243 6.03 4.94 9.43
C GLY A 243 4.81 4.67 8.56
N CYS A 244 4.85 3.59 7.79
CA CYS A 244 3.69 3.06 7.07
C CYS A 244 3.66 1.53 7.10
N ALA A 245 2.47 0.96 7.03
CA ALA A 245 2.28 -0.49 7.03
C ALA A 245 0.99 -0.88 6.31
N GLY A 246 0.98 -2.07 5.71
CA GLY A 246 -0.22 -2.65 5.11
C GLY A 246 -0.02 -4.03 4.51
N LEU A 247 -1.14 -4.76 4.38
CA LEU A 247 -1.22 -6.06 3.73
C LEU A 247 -1.63 -5.90 2.26
N SER A 248 -1.10 -6.74 1.36
CA SER A 248 -1.61 -6.89 -0.02
C SER A 248 -1.60 -5.56 -0.79
N GLY A 249 -2.73 -5.04 -1.24
CA GLY A 249 -2.84 -3.69 -1.79
C GLY A 249 -2.30 -2.60 -0.86
N GLY A 250 -2.42 -2.76 0.47
CA GLY A 250 -1.76 -1.92 1.45
C GLY A 250 -0.24 -2.12 1.50
N GLY A 251 0.21 -3.36 1.29
CA GLY A 251 1.63 -3.68 1.11
C GLY A 251 2.21 -3.04 -0.16
N LEU A 252 1.48 -3.09 -1.28
CA LEU A 252 1.82 -2.37 -2.52
C LEU A 252 1.98 -0.87 -2.26
N ARG A 253 1.00 -0.26 -1.59
CA ARG A 253 1.05 1.16 -1.23
C ARG A 253 2.22 1.46 -0.31
N THR A 254 2.52 0.56 0.65
CA THR A 254 3.72 0.66 1.51
C THR A 254 4.99 0.69 0.68
N VAL A 255 5.17 -0.23 -0.28
CA VAL A 255 6.33 -0.27 -1.17
C VAL A 255 6.46 1.04 -1.95
N MET A 256 5.37 1.45 -2.60
CA MET A 256 5.37 2.61 -3.50
C MET A 256 5.55 3.94 -2.74
N LEU A 257 4.83 4.14 -1.63
CA LEU A 257 4.96 5.35 -0.79
C LEU A 257 6.36 5.47 -0.19
N THR A 258 6.91 4.37 0.33
CA THR A 258 8.24 4.34 0.94
C THR A 258 9.32 4.71 -0.08
N GLY A 259 9.21 4.23 -1.32
CA GLY A 259 10.11 4.63 -2.40
C GLY A 259 9.98 6.10 -2.78
N ALA A 260 8.75 6.65 -2.73
CA ALA A 260 8.45 8.01 -3.16
C ALA A 260 8.75 9.08 -2.12
N ASP A 261 8.63 8.78 -0.80
CA ASP A 261 8.64 9.79 0.26
C ASP A 261 9.62 9.46 1.39
N GLU A 262 10.62 10.31 1.56
CA GLU A 262 11.70 10.15 2.53
C GLU A 262 11.29 10.44 3.98
N ARG A 263 10.09 10.98 4.20
CA ARG A 263 9.53 11.17 5.55
C ARG A 263 9.13 9.86 6.22
N ILE A 264 9.00 8.78 5.45
CA ILE A 264 8.75 7.44 5.99
C ILE A 264 10.04 6.92 6.64
N ARG A 265 10.02 6.79 7.96
CA ARG A 265 11.17 6.39 8.78
C ARG A 265 11.20 4.91 9.13
N CYS A 266 10.09 4.20 8.96
CA CYS A 266 9.98 2.76 9.14
C CYS A 266 8.84 2.21 8.30
N SER A 267 9.05 1.07 7.64
CA SER A 267 8.04 0.47 6.77
C SER A 267 7.82 -1.01 7.07
N VAL A 268 6.56 -1.45 7.01
CA VAL A 268 6.19 -2.87 7.12
C VAL A 268 5.33 -3.26 5.91
N ALA A 269 5.93 -3.95 4.93
CA ALA A 269 5.23 -4.45 3.75
C ALA A 269 4.83 -5.91 3.95
N VAL A 270 3.53 -6.20 3.92
CA VAL A 270 2.99 -7.53 4.19
C VAL A 270 2.32 -8.12 2.96
N GLY A 271 2.69 -9.36 2.60
CA GLY A 271 2.06 -10.12 1.52
C GLY A 271 2.09 -9.39 0.16
N MET A 272 3.19 -8.68 -0.11
CA MET A 272 3.34 -7.92 -1.35
C MET A 272 4.81 -7.72 -1.72
N MET A 273 5.59 -8.81 -1.72
CA MET A 273 7.00 -8.75 -2.10
C MET A 273 7.37 -9.89 -3.04
N THR A 274 7.78 -9.52 -4.24
CA THR A 274 8.25 -10.40 -5.31
C THR A 274 9.16 -9.61 -6.26
N THR A 275 9.42 -10.12 -7.47
CA THR A 275 10.17 -9.43 -8.54
C THR A 275 9.29 -9.11 -9.75
N TRP A 276 9.71 -8.19 -10.62
CA TRP A 276 9.00 -7.96 -11.88
C TRP A 276 8.95 -9.21 -12.76
N ARG A 277 9.94 -10.09 -12.64
CA ARG A 277 9.97 -11.35 -13.38
C ARG A 277 8.83 -12.28 -12.98
N ASP A 278 8.46 -12.34 -11.71
CA ASP A 278 7.32 -13.12 -11.25
C ASP A 278 5.99 -12.61 -11.85
N TYR A 279 5.81 -11.29 -11.82
CA TYR A 279 4.66 -10.66 -12.46
C TYR A 279 4.63 -10.96 -13.97
N LEU A 280 5.76 -10.80 -14.66
CA LEU A 280 5.85 -11.00 -16.10
C LEU A 280 5.51 -12.43 -16.52
N LEU A 281 6.10 -13.43 -15.84
CA LEU A 281 6.08 -14.82 -16.32
C LEU A 281 5.02 -15.68 -15.63
N ASN A 282 4.73 -15.43 -14.36
CA ASN A 282 4.01 -16.39 -13.54
C ASN A 282 2.68 -15.85 -12.97
N LYS A 283 2.64 -14.59 -12.52
CA LYS A 283 1.61 -14.14 -11.58
C LYS A 283 0.84 -12.86 -11.97
N CYS A 284 1.00 -12.31 -13.18
CA CYS A 284 0.23 -11.11 -13.55
C CYS A 284 -1.29 -11.32 -13.48
N HIS A 285 -1.77 -12.53 -13.74
CA HIS A 285 -3.20 -12.87 -13.72
C HIS A 285 -3.83 -12.88 -12.31
N THR A 286 -3.02 -12.93 -11.25
CA THR A 286 -3.49 -12.90 -9.86
C THR A 286 -3.55 -11.48 -9.31
N HIS A 287 -3.04 -10.51 -10.04
CA HIS A 287 -2.88 -9.13 -9.57
C HIS A 287 -3.76 -8.14 -10.31
N THR A 288 -4.14 -7.10 -9.58
CA THR A 288 -4.86 -5.92 -10.07
C THR A 288 -3.98 -5.05 -10.97
N TRP A 289 -4.60 -4.27 -11.85
CA TRP A 289 -3.91 -3.29 -12.69
C TRP A 289 -3.18 -2.19 -11.90
N MET A 290 -3.49 -2.02 -10.62
CA MET A 290 -2.82 -1.03 -9.77
C MET A 290 -1.38 -1.37 -9.41
N CYS A 291 -0.84 -2.54 -9.83
CA CYS A 291 0.55 -2.91 -9.57
C CYS A 291 1.55 -2.37 -10.60
N TYR A 292 1.10 -2.01 -11.80
CA TYR A 292 1.97 -1.87 -12.96
C TYR A 292 2.32 -0.41 -13.29
N VAL A 293 3.63 -0.16 -13.48
CA VAL A 293 4.19 1.13 -13.88
C VAL A 293 5.06 0.90 -15.13
N PRO A 294 4.63 1.31 -16.33
CA PRO A 294 5.39 1.15 -17.56
C PRO A 294 6.78 1.77 -17.46
N GLY A 295 7.80 1.03 -17.92
CA GLY A 295 9.19 1.49 -17.94
C GLY A 295 9.94 1.35 -16.60
N LEU A 296 9.25 1.29 -15.48
CA LEU A 296 9.90 1.16 -14.17
C LEU A 296 10.74 -0.13 -14.00
N PRO A 297 10.33 -1.29 -14.55
CA PRO A 297 11.14 -2.52 -14.49
C PRO A 297 12.53 -2.42 -15.12
N LEU A 298 12.74 -1.48 -16.03
CA LEU A 298 14.05 -1.22 -16.64
C LEU A 298 14.98 -0.43 -15.72
N GLU A 299 14.40 0.32 -14.79
CA GLU A 299 15.12 1.21 -13.88
C GLU A 299 15.43 0.56 -12.54
N LEU A 300 14.43 -0.07 -11.93
CA LEU A 300 14.47 -0.70 -10.60
C LEU A 300 13.68 -2.00 -10.62
N ASP A 301 14.19 -3.04 -9.99
CA ASP A 301 13.34 -4.20 -9.70
C ASP A 301 12.31 -3.84 -8.60
N TYR A 302 11.21 -4.58 -8.54
CA TYR A 302 10.11 -4.29 -7.62
C TYR A 302 10.56 -4.13 -6.16
N PRO A 303 11.40 -5.03 -5.58
CA PRO A 303 11.91 -4.86 -4.23
C PRO A 303 12.80 -3.62 -4.06
N GLU A 304 13.49 -3.18 -5.12
CA GLU A 304 14.37 -2.02 -5.05
C GLU A 304 13.63 -0.68 -4.93
N ILE A 305 12.32 -0.66 -5.25
CA ILE A 305 11.47 0.51 -4.96
C ILE A 305 11.43 0.74 -3.44
N LEU A 306 11.17 -0.33 -2.66
CA LEU A 306 11.22 -0.28 -1.20
C LEU A 306 12.64 0.05 -0.72
N GLY A 307 13.67 -0.50 -1.39
CA GLY A 307 15.08 -0.25 -1.14
C GLY A 307 15.53 1.20 -1.31
N LEU A 308 14.77 2.06 -2.01
CA LEU A 308 15.04 3.51 -2.09
C LEU A 308 15.01 4.21 -0.73
N ASN A 309 14.45 3.57 0.29
CA ASN A 309 14.39 4.13 1.65
C ASN A 309 15.59 3.79 2.53
N VAL A 310 16.52 2.98 2.05
CA VAL A 310 17.75 2.68 2.80
C VAL A 310 18.45 3.98 3.21
N PRO A 311 18.94 4.14 4.46
CA PRO A 311 19.08 3.14 5.51
C PRO A 311 17.93 3.07 6.53
N ASN A 312 16.74 3.61 6.22
CA ASN A 312 15.61 3.50 7.15
C ASN A 312 15.14 2.03 7.27
N PRO A 313 14.64 1.63 8.45
CA PRO A 313 14.25 0.24 8.71
C PRO A 313 13.07 -0.24 7.86
N ILE A 314 13.19 -1.46 7.34
CA ILE A 314 12.16 -2.13 6.56
C ILE A 314 11.96 -3.57 7.06
N LEU A 315 10.71 -3.92 7.29
CA LEU A 315 10.27 -5.29 7.52
C LEU A 315 9.39 -5.76 6.37
N VAL A 316 9.69 -6.93 5.82
CA VAL A 316 8.87 -7.62 4.84
C VAL A 316 8.31 -8.88 5.48
N LEU A 317 7.00 -9.05 5.45
CA LEU A 317 6.32 -10.24 5.95
C LEU A 317 5.64 -10.98 4.80
N ASN A 318 6.05 -12.22 4.57
CA ASN A 318 5.56 -13.08 3.50
C ASN A 318 4.87 -14.33 4.06
N ASN A 319 3.97 -14.92 3.27
CA ASN A 319 3.39 -16.24 3.54
C ASN A 319 3.88 -17.24 2.49
N ARG A 320 4.38 -18.41 2.92
CA ARG A 320 4.99 -19.40 2.01
C ARG A 320 4.01 -19.99 1.01
N GLN A 321 2.74 -20.13 1.39
CA GLN A 321 1.68 -20.66 0.53
C GLN A 321 0.79 -19.54 -0.04
N ASP A 322 1.30 -18.31 -0.13
CA ASP A 322 0.59 -17.21 -0.80
C ASP A 322 0.45 -17.52 -2.30
N SER A 323 -0.77 -17.74 -2.75
CA SER A 323 -1.04 -18.08 -4.15
C SER A 323 -0.81 -16.92 -5.13
N LEU A 324 -0.65 -15.69 -4.61
CA LEU A 324 -0.44 -14.49 -5.41
C LEU A 324 0.98 -14.39 -5.97
N PHE A 325 1.94 -15.10 -5.38
CA PHE A 325 3.36 -15.05 -5.72
C PHE A 325 3.96 -16.45 -5.86
N THR A 326 5.13 -16.55 -6.49
CA THR A 326 5.92 -17.77 -6.41
C THR A 326 6.96 -17.65 -5.29
N LEU A 327 7.12 -18.69 -4.48
CA LEU A 327 8.07 -18.67 -3.36
C LEU A 327 9.51 -18.37 -3.81
N PRO A 328 10.03 -18.95 -4.93
CA PRO A 328 11.38 -18.60 -5.39
C PRO A 328 11.58 -17.13 -5.70
N GLU A 329 10.56 -16.43 -6.21
CA GLU A 329 10.69 -14.99 -6.49
C GLU A 329 10.48 -14.11 -5.25
N MET A 330 9.72 -14.56 -4.26
CA MET A 330 9.70 -13.92 -2.94
C MET A 330 11.08 -14.02 -2.27
N GLU A 331 11.72 -15.19 -2.30
CA GLU A 331 13.07 -15.41 -1.76
C GLU A 331 14.14 -14.61 -2.54
N ARG A 332 13.98 -14.49 -3.88
CA ARG A 332 14.83 -13.63 -4.70
C ARG A 332 14.68 -12.15 -4.33
N ALA A 333 13.47 -11.67 -4.09
CA ALA A 333 13.24 -10.30 -3.65
C ALA A 333 13.90 -10.01 -2.30
N ASP A 334 13.86 -10.97 -1.36
CA ASP A 334 14.59 -10.88 -0.10
C ASP A 334 16.11 -10.78 -0.31
N GLN A 335 16.68 -11.60 -1.20
CA GLN A 335 18.11 -11.55 -1.56
C GLN A 335 18.51 -10.18 -2.14
N ILE A 336 17.66 -9.60 -3.00
CA ILE A 336 17.86 -8.27 -3.59
C ILE A 336 17.90 -7.19 -2.51
N LEU A 337 16.89 -7.14 -1.64
CA LEU A 337 16.82 -6.15 -0.54
C LEU A 337 17.99 -6.34 0.45
N SER A 338 18.30 -7.58 0.82
CA SER A 338 19.45 -7.91 1.65
C SER A 338 20.77 -7.39 1.06
N ALA A 339 20.95 -7.52 -0.26
CA ALA A 339 22.13 -7.01 -0.95
C ALA A 339 22.20 -5.47 -0.93
N VAL A 340 21.07 -4.79 -1.15
CA VAL A 340 20.96 -3.32 -1.08
C VAL A 340 21.35 -2.83 0.32
N TYR A 341 20.76 -3.42 1.38
CA TYR A 341 21.02 -3.01 2.76
C TYR A 341 22.45 -3.33 3.22
N ARG A 342 23.01 -4.47 2.81
CA ARG A 342 24.41 -4.79 3.08
C ARG A 342 25.37 -3.81 2.43
N LYS A 343 25.17 -3.50 1.15
CA LYS A 343 25.98 -2.51 0.43
C LYS A 343 25.89 -1.12 1.06
N ALA A 344 24.74 -0.75 1.61
CA ALA A 344 24.54 0.51 2.31
C ALA A 344 25.11 0.53 3.74
N GLY A 345 25.67 -0.57 4.25
CA GLY A 345 26.16 -0.68 5.64
C GLY A 345 25.04 -0.67 6.69
N ALA A 346 23.82 -1.07 6.33
CA ALA A 346 22.62 -1.02 7.16
C ALA A 346 21.89 -2.37 7.25
N ALA A 347 22.62 -3.48 7.23
CA ALA A 347 22.07 -4.83 7.18
C ALA A 347 21.11 -5.15 8.35
N ASP A 348 21.34 -4.57 9.53
CA ASP A 348 20.53 -4.71 10.74
C ASP A 348 19.17 -3.99 10.64
N ARG A 349 18.97 -3.15 9.64
CA ARG A 349 17.76 -2.36 9.40
C ARG A 349 16.83 -2.97 8.35
N TYR A 350 17.16 -4.15 7.86
CA TYR A 350 16.28 -4.92 6.97
C TYR A 350 16.03 -6.30 7.56
N LYS A 351 14.78 -6.75 7.47
CA LYS A 351 14.37 -8.11 7.82
C LYS A 351 13.25 -8.57 6.90
N ALA A 352 13.32 -9.82 6.42
CA ALA A 352 12.21 -10.55 5.84
C ALA A 352 11.85 -11.74 6.72
N SER A 353 10.55 -11.96 6.95
CA SER A 353 10.05 -13.14 7.66
C SER A 353 9.05 -13.88 6.77
N PHE A 354 9.14 -15.22 6.77
CA PHE A 354 8.31 -16.11 5.98
C PHE A 354 7.47 -16.98 6.92
N TYR A 355 6.17 -16.75 6.93
CA TYR A 355 5.19 -17.47 7.74
C TYR A 355 4.52 -18.59 6.94
N GLU A 356 4.09 -19.62 7.62
CA GLU A 356 3.30 -20.67 6.99
C GLU A 356 1.85 -20.20 6.73
N GLY A 357 1.23 -20.77 5.72
CA GLY A 357 -0.17 -20.53 5.37
C GLY A 357 -0.38 -19.60 4.18
N PRO A 358 -1.66 -19.30 3.88
CA PRO A 358 -2.09 -18.49 2.76
C PRO A 358 -1.88 -17.00 3.02
N HIS A 359 -2.25 -16.19 2.04
CA HIS A 359 -2.22 -14.72 2.08
C HIS A 359 -2.97 -14.15 3.30
N LYS A 360 -2.24 -13.58 4.27
CA LYS A 360 -2.79 -13.07 5.55
C LYS A 360 -1.84 -12.09 6.23
N PHE A 361 -2.37 -11.38 7.22
CA PHE A 361 -1.64 -10.61 8.21
C PHE A 361 -2.24 -10.93 9.59
N ASP A 362 -2.04 -12.13 10.05
CA ASP A 362 -2.63 -12.65 11.28
C ASP A 362 -2.02 -12.05 12.56
N ALA A 363 -2.53 -12.44 13.71
CA ALA A 363 -2.10 -11.89 15.00
C ALA A 363 -0.61 -12.11 15.28
N GLU A 364 -0.01 -13.21 14.81
CA GLU A 364 1.42 -13.49 14.98
C GLU A 364 2.27 -12.53 14.12
N MET A 365 1.90 -12.36 12.85
CA MET A 365 2.56 -11.41 11.96
C MET A 365 2.38 -9.96 12.44
N GLN A 366 1.20 -9.60 12.96
CA GLN A 366 0.95 -8.28 13.55
C GLN A 366 1.83 -8.04 14.77
N LYS A 367 2.04 -9.03 15.62
CA LYS A 367 2.94 -8.93 16.79
C LYS A 367 4.37 -8.59 16.35
N GLU A 368 4.91 -9.25 15.32
CA GLU A 368 6.23 -8.93 14.78
C GLU A 368 6.28 -7.53 14.17
N ALA A 369 5.29 -7.19 13.35
CA ALA A 369 5.18 -5.88 12.72
C ALA A 369 5.17 -4.74 13.76
N PHE A 370 4.36 -4.88 14.81
CA PHE A 370 4.26 -3.88 15.86
C PHE A 370 5.53 -3.79 16.70
N ALA A 371 6.19 -4.90 16.98
CA ALA A 371 7.49 -4.90 17.66
C ALA A 371 8.58 -4.21 16.82
N TRP A 372 8.55 -4.38 15.49
CA TRP A 372 9.44 -3.70 14.56
C TRP A 372 9.22 -2.18 14.56
N LEU A 373 7.95 -1.76 14.45
CA LEU A 373 7.59 -0.34 14.54
C LEU A 373 7.98 0.25 15.91
N ASP A 374 7.72 -0.45 17.02
CA ASP A 374 8.10 -0.01 18.36
C ASP A 374 9.61 0.20 18.48
N ARG A 375 10.41 -0.75 17.98
CA ARG A 375 11.87 -0.65 18.01
C ARG A 375 12.41 0.58 17.29
N TRP A 376 11.82 0.95 16.16
CA TRP A 376 12.40 1.95 15.28
C TRP A 376 11.73 3.33 15.32
N LEU A 377 10.50 3.41 15.83
CA LEU A 377 9.77 4.68 15.93
C LEU A 377 9.61 5.17 17.37
N LYS A 378 9.79 4.30 18.38
CA LYS A 378 9.73 4.73 19.80
C LYS A 378 11.12 4.86 20.44
N GLY A 379 12.13 4.20 19.86
CA GLY A 379 13.52 4.22 20.35
C GLY A 379 13.85 3.00 21.14
#